data_a658cb3fd72ed48d8c0c07a0ed0a2527
#
_entry.id   a658cb3fd72ed48d8c0c07a0ed0a2527
#
_cell.length_a   1.000
_cell.length_b   1.000
_cell.length_c   1.000
_cell.angle_alpha   90.00
_cell.angle_beta   90.00
_cell.angle_gamma   90.00
#
_symmetry.space_group_name_H-M   'P 1'
#
loop_
_entity.id
_entity.type
_entity.pdbx_description
1 polymer ?
#
loop_
_entity_poly.entity_id
_entity_poly.type
_entity_poly.pdbx_seq_one_letter_code
_entity_poly.pdbx_strand_id
1 'polypeptide(L)'
;CLVIRNGFFSFRWSQILEMGRIASNVTVLKAVRTGSGDTAPFAPAPIEAVVARIEVERPAVVFAPHVETSAGMLLPDDYVRAVADAVHDVGGLLVLDCIASGALWVDMRALGVDVLLSAPQKGWSASPCAGLVMLSARAMERLETTTSTSFACDLKKWLQIMQAYEGGAHAYHATMPTDALTGFRDALRETQAFGFEAARE
;
A
#
# COMPACT_ATOMS: atom_id res chain seq x y z
N CYS A 1 13.46 -1.66 7.14
CA CYS A 1 12.03 -1.85 6.85
C CYS A 1 11.47 -3.02 7.63
N LEU A 2 10.16 -2.97 7.93
CA LEU A 2 9.43 -4.09 8.52
C LEU A 2 8.30 -4.49 7.58
N VAL A 3 8.09 -5.80 7.38
CA VAL A 3 7.03 -6.35 6.52
C VAL A 3 6.12 -7.24 7.36
N ILE A 4 4.84 -6.89 7.43
CA ILE A 4 3.78 -7.76 7.95
C ILE A 4 3.41 -8.72 6.81
N ARG A 5 3.75 -10.01 6.98
CA ARG A 5 3.62 -11.02 5.93
C ARG A 5 2.54 -12.04 6.27
N ASN A 6 1.35 -11.79 5.74
CA ASN A 6 0.17 -12.60 5.99
C ASN A 6 -0.02 -13.74 4.99
N GLY A 7 0.70 -13.72 3.86
CA GLY A 7 0.63 -14.75 2.84
C GLY A 7 1.53 -14.49 1.64
N PHE A 8 1.12 -15.02 0.48
CA PHE A 8 1.92 -14.99 -0.75
C PHE A 8 2.09 -13.58 -1.33
N PHE A 9 1.04 -12.74 -1.29
CA PHE A 9 1.13 -11.41 -1.90
C PHE A 9 1.98 -10.48 -1.05
N SER A 10 1.85 -10.51 0.26
CA SER A 10 2.72 -9.74 1.16
C SER A 10 4.16 -10.28 1.21
N PHE A 11 4.41 -11.54 0.83
CA PHE A 11 5.76 -12.07 0.63
C PHE A 11 6.50 -11.35 -0.51
N ARG A 12 5.80 -10.88 -1.54
CA ARG A 12 6.39 -10.12 -2.65
C ARG A 12 7.12 -8.87 -2.19
N TRP A 13 6.66 -8.21 -1.13
CA TRP A 13 7.39 -7.07 -0.54
C TRP A 13 8.78 -7.47 -0.10
N SER A 14 8.93 -8.61 0.59
CA SER A 14 10.24 -9.13 0.98
C SER A 14 11.11 -9.41 -0.25
N GLN A 15 10.56 -10.04 -1.30
CA GLN A 15 11.28 -10.33 -2.53
C GLN A 15 11.72 -9.04 -3.27
N ILE A 16 10.85 -8.04 -3.37
CA ILE A 16 11.16 -6.76 -4.01
C ILE A 16 12.29 -6.04 -3.26
N LEU A 17 12.22 -5.98 -1.94
CA LEU A 17 13.22 -5.32 -1.11
C LEU A 17 14.58 -6.02 -1.19
N GLU A 18 14.58 -7.36 -1.20
CA GLU A 18 15.78 -8.18 -1.31
C GLU A 18 16.41 -8.09 -2.70
N MET A 19 15.64 -8.35 -3.76
CA MET A 19 16.13 -8.32 -5.15
C MET A 19 16.57 -6.92 -5.56
N GLY A 20 15.84 -5.90 -5.17
CA GLY A 20 16.15 -4.51 -5.46
C GLY A 20 17.27 -3.93 -4.58
N ARG A 21 17.67 -4.63 -3.52
CA ARG A 21 18.61 -4.12 -2.50
C ARG A 21 18.24 -2.74 -2.00
N ILE A 22 16.93 -2.53 -1.81
CA ILE A 22 16.35 -1.21 -1.50
C ILE A 22 16.59 -0.85 -0.04
N ALA A 23 16.48 -1.83 0.85
CA ALA A 23 16.62 -1.63 2.29
C ALA A 23 17.88 -2.32 2.83
N SER A 24 18.56 -1.66 3.75
CA SER A 24 19.74 -2.22 4.45
C SER A 24 19.37 -3.36 5.40
N ASN A 25 18.16 -3.32 5.96
CA ASN A 25 17.62 -4.36 6.84
C ASN A 25 16.12 -4.54 6.59
N VAL A 26 15.66 -5.78 6.54
CA VAL A 26 14.26 -6.15 6.36
C VAL A 26 13.86 -7.17 7.42
N THR A 27 13.02 -6.75 8.36
CA THR A 27 12.41 -7.63 9.35
C THR A 27 11.05 -8.10 8.84
N VAL A 28 10.75 -9.37 9.01
CA VAL A 28 9.48 -9.97 8.58
C VAL A 28 8.74 -10.54 9.76
N LEU A 29 7.52 -10.07 9.99
CA LEU A 29 6.57 -10.66 10.93
C LEU A 29 5.54 -11.50 10.18
N LYS A 30 5.56 -12.80 10.40
CA LYS A 30 4.69 -13.74 9.69
C LYS A 30 3.37 -13.93 10.42
N ALA A 31 2.32 -14.21 9.65
CA ALA A 31 1.07 -14.73 10.18
C ALA A 31 1.30 -15.99 11.02
N VAL A 32 0.49 -16.17 12.03
CA VAL A 32 0.55 -17.31 12.94
C VAL A 32 -0.64 -18.24 12.72
N ARG A 33 -0.42 -19.54 12.86
CA ARG A 33 -1.48 -20.54 12.78
C ARG A 33 -2.31 -20.52 14.07
N THR A 34 -3.64 -20.51 13.97
CA THR A 34 -4.55 -20.38 15.13
C THR A 34 -5.01 -21.70 15.72
N GLY A 35 -4.51 -22.83 15.21
CA GLY A 35 -4.85 -24.17 15.69
C GLY A 35 -3.79 -25.19 15.32
N SER A 36 -4.00 -26.44 15.72
CA SER A 36 -3.03 -27.54 15.60
C SER A 36 -3.20 -28.41 14.35
N GLY A 37 -4.22 -28.23 13.54
CA GLY A 37 -4.45 -29.04 12.33
C GLY A 37 -3.80 -28.45 11.08
N ASP A 38 -3.58 -29.27 10.04
CA ASP A 38 -3.01 -28.81 8.76
C ASP A 38 -3.91 -27.80 8.03
N THR A 39 -5.21 -27.82 8.31
CA THR A 39 -6.21 -26.90 7.77
C THR A 39 -6.51 -25.74 8.71
N ALA A 40 -5.82 -25.60 9.85
CA ALA A 40 -6.05 -24.52 10.79
C ALA A 40 -5.77 -23.15 10.11
N PRO A 41 -6.67 -22.18 10.29
CA PRO A 41 -6.52 -20.85 9.67
C PRO A 41 -5.31 -20.11 10.23
N PHE A 42 -4.88 -19.09 9.48
CA PHE A 42 -3.86 -18.17 9.94
C PHE A 42 -4.50 -16.86 10.43
N ALA A 43 -3.87 -16.23 11.40
CA ALA A 43 -4.14 -14.86 11.83
C ALA A 43 -2.91 -13.99 11.61
N PRO A 44 -3.04 -12.66 11.49
CA PRO A 44 -1.91 -11.77 11.51
C PRO A 44 -1.04 -11.99 12.75
N ALA A 45 0.23 -11.59 12.70
CA ALA A 45 1.05 -11.55 13.91
C ALA A 45 0.32 -10.77 15.01
N PRO A 46 0.36 -11.18 16.30
CA PRO A 46 -0.29 -10.44 17.37
C PRO A 46 0.15 -8.98 17.38
N ILE A 47 -0.82 -8.05 17.53
CA ILE A 47 -0.54 -6.62 17.40
C ILE A 47 0.51 -6.14 18.40
N GLU A 48 0.49 -6.68 19.63
CA GLU A 48 1.45 -6.34 20.68
C GLU A 48 2.88 -6.72 20.26
N ALA A 49 3.05 -7.86 19.57
CA ALA A 49 4.35 -8.28 19.05
C ALA A 49 4.82 -7.40 17.89
N VAL A 50 3.90 -6.91 17.07
CA VAL A 50 4.21 -5.96 15.97
C VAL A 50 4.65 -4.62 16.55
N VAL A 51 3.88 -4.06 17.48
CA VAL A 51 4.19 -2.80 18.16
C VAL A 51 5.55 -2.87 18.85
N ALA A 52 5.78 -3.89 19.69
CA ALA A 52 7.06 -4.07 20.37
C ALA A 52 8.24 -4.18 19.38
N ARG A 53 8.05 -4.83 18.24
CA ARG A 53 9.08 -4.92 17.21
C ARG A 53 9.36 -3.58 16.55
N ILE A 54 8.33 -2.79 16.27
CA ILE A 54 8.47 -1.44 15.71
C ILE A 54 9.23 -0.54 16.69
N GLU A 55 8.89 -0.57 17.98
CA GLU A 55 9.55 0.22 19.02
C GLU A 55 11.05 -0.09 19.10
N VAL A 56 11.42 -1.38 19.07
CA VAL A 56 12.81 -1.82 19.17
C VAL A 56 13.62 -1.51 17.91
N GLU A 57 13.08 -1.80 16.73
CA GLU A 57 13.83 -1.71 15.47
C GLU A 57 13.73 -0.34 14.80
N ARG A 58 12.73 0.47 15.18
CA ARG A 58 12.48 1.81 14.65
C ARG A 58 12.54 1.86 13.12
N PRO A 59 11.73 1.04 12.42
CA PRO A 59 11.81 0.94 10.97
C PRO A 59 11.40 2.26 10.31
N ALA A 60 12.12 2.66 9.26
CA ALA A 60 11.75 3.84 8.47
C ALA A 60 10.42 3.63 7.70
N VAL A 61 10.10 2.37 7.36
CA VAL A 61 8.86 2.02 6.65
C VAL A 61 8.36 0.66 7.14
N VAL A 62 7.05 0.58 7.40
CA VAL A 62 6.32 -0.67 7.64
C VAL A 62 5.40 -0.93 6.45
N PHE A 63 5.45 -2.14 5.89
CA PHE A 63 4.56 -2.62 4.83
C PHE A 63 3.54 -3.59 5.41
N ALA A 64 2.25 -3.37 5.14
CA ALA A 64 1.18 -4.24 5.57
C ALA A 64 0.18 -4.50 4.42
N PRO A 65 -0.30 -5.74 4.22
CA PRO A 65 -1.41 -6.02 3.32
C PRO A 65 -2.72 -5.70 4.03
N HIS A 66 -3.60 -4.90 3.42
CA HIS A 66 -4.97 -4.75 3.95
C HIS A 66 -5.75 -6.05 3.77
N VAL A 67 -5.74 -6.58 2.54
CA VAL A 67 -6.30 -7.90 2.21
C VAL A 67 -5.20 -8.81 1.67
N GLU A 68 -5.01 -9.95 2.32
CA GLU A 68 -4.14 -11.02 1.83
C GLU A 68 -5.00 -12.13 1.22
N THR A 69 -5.18 -12.08 -0.10
CA THR A 69 -6.05 -12.99 -0.85
C THR A 69 -5.66 -14.46 -0.69
N SER A 70 -4.35 -14.75 -0.63
CA SER A 70 -3.85 -16.12 -0.54
C SER A 70 -4.19 -16.83 0.78
N ALA A 71 -4.52 -16.07 1.81
CA ALA A 71 -4.88 -16.57 3.14
C ALA A 71 -6.32 -16.25 3.54
N GLY A 72 -7.07 -15.52 2.69
CA GLY A 72 -8.43 -15.06 3.01
C GLY A 72 -8.46 -14.13 4.22
N MET A 73 -7.45 -13.27 4.36
CA MET A 73 -7.23 -12.47 5.57
C MET A 73 -7.41 -10.99 5.28
N LEU A 74 -8.16 -10.31 6.15
CA LEU A 74 -8.33 -8.86 6.19
C LEU A 74 -7.73 -8.34 7.50
N LEU A 75 -6.91 -7.29 7.43
CA LEU A 75 -6.49 -6.56 8.63
C LEU A 75 -7.61 -5.62 9.10
N PRO A 76 -8.06 -5.75 10.37
CA PRO A 76 -9.06 -4.84 10.93
C PRO A 76 -8.51 -3.40 11.06
N ASP A 77 -9.41 -2.43 11.06
CA ASP A 77 -9.07 -1.00 11.17
C ASP A 77 -8.29 -0.66 12.45
N ASP A 78 -8.64 -1.28 13.58
CA ASP A 78 -7.95 -1.11 14.85
C ASP A 78 -6.50 -1.63 14.80
N TYR A 79 -6.29 -2.76 14.11
CA TYR A 79 -4.93 -3.28 13.88
C TYR A 79 -4.11 -2.33 13.00
N VAL A 80 -4.68 -1.84 11.89
CA VAL A 80 -4.01 -0.89 11.00
C VAL A 80 -3.64 0.38 11.75
N ARG A 81 -4.57 0.92 12.56
CA ARG A 81 -4.35 2.12 13.38
C ARG A 81 -3.23 1.92 14.40
N ALA A 82 -3.22 0.80 15.12
CA ALA A 82 -2.18 0.51 16.10
C ALA A 82 -0.78 0.40 15.45
N VAL A 83 -0.69 -0.17 14.25
CA VAL A 83 0.57 -0.19 13.48
C VAL A 83 0.98 1.23 13.06
N ALA A 84 0.01 2.05 12.58
CA ALA A 84 0.27 3.43 12.19
C ALA A 84 0.79 4.26 13.37
N ASP A 85 0.12 4.19 14.52
CA ASP A 85 0.53 4.90 15.72
C ASP A 85 1.96 4.50 16.14
N ALA A 86 2.24 3.21 16.23
CA ALA A 86 3.56 2.72 16.62
C ALA A 86 4.66 3.15 15.64
N VAL A 87 4.44 3.10 14.34
CA VAL A 87 5.46 3.51 13.36
C VAL A 87 5.64 5.01 13.33
N HIS A 88 4.59 5.80 13.58
CA HIS A 88 4.67 7.25 13.69
C HIS A 88 5.49 7.69 14.92
N ASP A 89 5.33 7.02 16.05
CA ASP A 89 6.08 7.29 17.28
C ASP A 89 7.59 7.10 17.11
N VAL A 90 7.99 6.26 16.18
CA VAL A 90 9.41 6.07 15.84
C VAL A 90 9.87 6.90 14.63
N GLY A 91 8.99 7.73 14.06
CA GLY A 91 9.28 8.60 12.92
C GLY A 91 9.26 7.91 11.54
N GLY A 92 8.69 6.71 11.45
CA GLY A 92 8.53 5.95 10.22
C GLY A 92 7.22 6.24 9.48
N LEU A 93 6.97 5.47 8.40
CA LEU A 93 5.79 5.53 7.54
C LEU A 93 5.09 4.17 7.48
N LEU A 94 3.74 4.19 7.44
CA LEU A 94 2.93 3.00 7.13
C LEU A 94 2.55 2.97 5.66
N VAL A 95 2.92 1.90 4.96
CA VAL A 95 2.47 1.55 3.60
C VAL A 95 1.43 0.46 3.69
N LEU A 96 0.20 0.74 3.27
CA LEU A 96 -0.91 -0.22 3.24
C LEU A 96 -1.20 -0.66 1.81
N ASP A 97 -1.07 -1.95 1.56
CA ASP A 97 -1.37 -2.56 0.26
C ASP A 97 -2.86 -2.89 0.19
N CYS A 98 -3.61 -2.05 -0.50
CA CYS A 98 -5.04 -2.18 -0.74
C CYS A 98 -5.35 -2.71 -2.15
N ILE A 99 -4.39 -3.33 -2.85
CA ILE A 99 -4.60 -3.84 -4.21
C ILE A 99 -5.74 -4.84 -4.27
N ALA A 100 -5.90 -5.69 -3.25
CA ALA A 100 -6.95 -6.70 -3.18
C ALA A 100 -8.16 -6.31 -2.31
N SER A 101 -8.27 -5.04 -1.90
CA SER A 101 -9.33 -4.58 -0.99
C SER A 101 -10.72 -4.48 -1.64
N GLY A 102 -10.80 -4.56 -2.96
CA GLY A 102 -12.09 -4.44 -3.66
C GLY A 102 -12.73 -3.08 -3.41
N ALA A 103 -13.99 -3.09 -2.99
CA ALA A 103 -14.75 -1.89 -2.60
C ALA A 103 -14.73 -1.62 -1.08
N LEU A 104 -13.76 -2.20 -0.35
CA LEU A 104 -13.51 -1.82 1.04
C LEU A 104 -12.66 -0.54 1.06
N TRP A 105 -13.35 0.60 1.15
CA TRP A 105 -12.71 1.92 1.11
C TRP A 105 -11.99 2.20 2.43
N VAL A 106 -10.70 2.51 2.34
CA VAL A 106 -9.85 2.84 3.48
C VAL A 106 -9.76 4.35 3.64
N ASP A 107 -10.17 4.88 4.78
CA ASP A 107 -9.89 6.27 5.13
C ASP A 107 -8.45 6.38 5.67
N MET A 108 -7.54 6.82 4.79
CA MET A 108 -6.13 6.97 5.13
C MET A 108 -5.88 7.88 6.33
N ARG A 109 -6.67 8.95 6.49
CA ARG A 109 -6.51 9.92 7.59
C ARG A 109 -6.96 9.33 8.91
N ALA A 110 -8.13 8.69 8.91
CA ALA A 110 -8.69 8.09 10.12
C ALA A 110 -7.84 6.91 10.63
N LEU A 111 -7.15 6.20 9.73
CA LEU A 111 -6.31 5.05 10.07
C LEU A 111 -4.81 5.37 10.18
N GLY A 112 -4.39 6.61 9.90
CA GLY A 112 -2.98 7.00 9.96
C GLY A 112 -2.12 6.37 8.84
N VAL A 113 -2.72 5.99 7.71
CA VAL A 113 -1.97 5.40 6.59
C VAL A 113 -1.22 6.49 5.83
N ASP A 114 0.08 6.31 5.64
CA ASP A 114 0.93 7.28 4.93
C ASP A 114 0.98 7.05 3.44
N VAL A 115 1.03 5.79 3.03
CA VAL A 115 1.02 5.40 1.62
C VAL A 115 0.00 4.31 1.42
N LEU A 116 -0.98 4.52 0.55
CA LEU A 116 -1.95 3.51 0.18
C LEU A 116 -1.73 3.10 -1.28
N LEU A 117 -1.67 1.81 -1.52
CA LEU A 117 -1.46 1.23 -2.84
C LEU A 117 -2.73 0.61 -3.37
N SER A 118 -3.03 0.84 -4.64
CA SER A 118 -4.13 0.20 -5.36
C SER A 118 -3.75 -0.09 -6.81
N ALA A 119 -4.63 -0.76 -7.54
CA ALA A 119 -4.42 -1.10 -8.95
C ALA A 119 -5.74 -1.14 -9.72
N PRO A 120 -5.75 -0.70 -10.99
CA PRO A 120 -6.98 -0.59 -11.79
C PRO A 120 -7.69 -1.93 -12.03
N GLN A 121 -6.94 -3.03 -12.18
CA GLN A 121 -7.45 -4.35 -12.57
C GLN A 121 -8.06 -5.17 -11.42
N LYS A 122 -8.25 -4.57 -10.26
CA LYS A 122 -8.85 -5.21 -9.08
C LYS A 122 -10.23 -4.59 -8.82
N GLY A 123 -10.42 -3.96 -7.69
CA GLY A 123 -11.70 -3.36 -7.31
C GLY A 123 -12.26 -2.31 -8.27
N TRP A 124 -11.43 -1.71 -9.09
CA TRP A 124 -11.86 -0.71 -10.08
C TRP A 124 -12.34 -1.31 -11.41
N SER A 125 -12.23 -2.63 -11.61
CA SER A 125 -12.73 -3.36 -12.79
C SER A 125 -12.24 -2.82 -14.14
N ALA A 126 -11.04 -2.22 -14.17
CA ALA A 126 -10.41 -1.70 -15.38
C ALA A 126 -9.22 -2.56 -15.83
N SER A 127 -8.62 -2.26 -16.97
CA SER A 127 -7.40 -2.92 -17.43
C SER A 127 -6.18 -2.50 -16.60
N PRO A 128 -5.19 -3.39 -16.37
CA PRO A 128 -3.95 -3.01 -15.72
C PRO A 128 -3.19 -1.97 -16.55
N CYS A 129 -2.90 -0.82 -15.98
CA CYS A 129 -2.24 0.28 -16.69
C CYS A 129 -1.25 1.07 -15.84
N ALA A 130 -1.43 1.11 -14.52
CA ALA A 130 -0.57 1.86 -13.61
C ALA A 130 -0.63 1.29 -12.19
N GLY A 131 0.38 1.54 -11.39
CA GLY A 131 0.29 1.46 -9.94
C GLY A 131 -0.35 2.74 -9.41
N LEU A 132 -1.35 2.60 -8.55
CA LEU A 132 -2.01 3.74 -7.89
C LEU A 132 -1.37 3.93 -6.52
N VAL A 133 -0.83 5.12 -6.28
CA VAL A 133 -0.12 5.45 -5.04
C VAL A 133 -0.68 6.73 -4.47
N MET A 134 -1.37 6.64 -3.33
CA MET A 134 -1.86 7.79 -2.59
C MET A 134 -0.90 8.10 -1.43
N LEU A 135 -0.57 9.38 -1.24
CA LEU A 135 0.42 9.84 -0.28
C LEU A 135 -0.22 10.78 0.75
N SER A 136 0.06 10.55 2.05
CA SER A 136 -0.24 11.50 3.12
C SER A 136 0.71 12.72 3.05
N ALA A 137 0.40 13.78 3.78
CA ALA A 137 1.30 14.93 3.92
C ALA A 137 2.69 14.50 4.47
N ARG A 138 2.71 13.59 5.46
CA ARG A 138 3.94 13.02 6.03
C ARG A 138 4.76 12.27 4.96
N ALA A 139 4.11 11.47 4.11
CA ALA A 139 4.78 10.76 3.03
C ALA A 139 5.31 11.72 1.96
N MET A 140 4.58 12.79 1.66
CA MET A 140 5.02 13.84 0.74
C MET A 140 6.28 14.57 1.25
N GLU A 141 6.32 14.95 2.51
CA GLU A 141 7.51 15.56 3.14
C GLU A 141 8.73 14.62 3.07
N ARG A 142 8.51 13.32 3.31
CA ARG A 142 9.58 12.33 3.21
C ARG A 142 10.06 12.17 1.76
N LEU A 143 9.16 12.21 0.78
CA LEU A 143 9.46 12.12 -0.64
C LEU A 143 10.43 13.25 -1.08
N GLU A 144 10.26 14.47 -0.56
CA GLU A 144 11.14 15.59 -0.88
C GLU A 144 12.62 15.34 -0.53
N THR A 145 12.87 14.59 0.52
CA THR A 145 14.22 14.32 1.06
C THR A 145 14.83 13.02 0.55
N THR A 146 14.12 12.27 -0.31
CA THR A 146 14.59 10.98 -0.83
C THR A 146 14.97 11.06 -2.30
N THR A 147 15.75 10.08 -2.76
CA THR A 147 16.12 9.92 -4.17
C THR A 147 15.82 8.48 -4.59
N SER A 148 15.10 8.33 -5.70
CA SER A 148 14.83 7.02 -6.27
C SER A 148 16.04 6.46 -7.00
N THR A 149 16.25 5.14 -6.91
CA THR A 149 17.19 4.39 -7.72
C THR A 149 16.55 3.76 -8.95
N SER A 150 15.23 3.93 -9.11
CA SER A 150 14.46 3.42 -10.25
C SER A 150 14.02 4.58 -11.13
N PHE A 151 14.30 4.49 -12.43
CA PHE A 151 13.78 5.46 -13.40
C PHE A 151 12.25 5.38 -13.50
N ALA A 152 11.71 4.19 -13.74
CA ALA A 152 10.27 3.99 -14.00
C ALA A 152 9.38 4.17 -12.77
N CYS A 153 9.91 3.88 -11.55
CA CYS A 153 9.15 3.93 -10.29
C CYS A 153 9.53 5.15 -9.43
N ASP A 154 10.07 6.21 -10.02
CA ASP A 154 10.39 7.45 -9.31
C ASP A 154 9.11 8.25 -9.03
N LEU A 155 8.58 8.11 -7.81
CA LEU A 155 7.35 8.79 -7.39
C LEU A 155 7.48 10.32 -7.45
N LYS A 156 8.66 10.88 -7.19
CA LYS A 156 8.90 12.32 -7.27
C LYS A 156 8.74 12.82 -8.71
N LYS A 157 9.25 12.05 -9.67
CA LYS A 157 9.08 12.38 -11.10
C LYS A 157 7.64 12.26 -11.54
N TRP A 158 6.95 11.21 -11.15
CA TRP A 158 5.52 11.04 -11.48
C TRP A 158 4.65 12.13 -10.84
N LEU A 159 4.95 12.53 -9.60
CA LEU A 159 4.26 13.65 -8.95
C LEU A 159 4.45 14.95 -9.74
N GLN A 160 5.67 15.27 -10.18
CA GLN A 160 5.95 16.45 -11.01
C GLN A 160 5.16 16.44 -12.32
N ILE A 161 5.01 15.25 -12.96
CA ILE A 161 4.20 15.08 -14.17
C ILE A 161 2.73 15.38 -13.88
N MET A 162 2.17 14.79 -12.82
CA MET A 162 0.77 15.00 -12.44
C MET A 162 0.48 16.47 -12.12
N GLN A 163 1.34 17.13 -11.34
CA GLN A 163 1.22 18.53 -10.99
C GLN A 163 1.28 19.45 -12.22
N ALA A 164 2.12 19.13 -13.20
CA ALA A 164 2.17 19.88 -14.45
C ALA A 164 0.84 19.81 -15.21
N TYR A 165 0.24 18.63 -15.32
CA TYR A 165 -1.06 18.45 -15.96
C TYR A 165 -2.19 19.10 -15.18
N GLU A 166 -2.20 19.01 -13.85
CA GLU A 166 -3.18 19.71 -12.98
C GLU A 166 -3.10 21.23 -13.15
N GLY A 167 -1.88 21.76 -13.34
CA GLY A 167 -1.63 23.16 -13.64
C GLY A 167 -1.90 23.58 -15.10
N GLY A 168 -2.42 22.68 -15.94
CA GLY A 168 -2.70 22.95 -17.37
C GLY A 168 -1.45 22.97 -18.26
N ALA A 169 -0.29 22.55 -17.77
CA ALA A 169 0.93 22.43 -18.55
C ALA A 169 1.13 20.99 -19.06
N HIS A 170 2.15 20.79 -19.89
CA HIS A 170 2.57 19.49 -20.38
C HIS A 170 3.95 19.13 -19.82
N ALA A 171 4.11 17.89 -19.38
CA ALA A 171 5.39 17.32 -18.99
C ALA A 171 5.47 15.82 -19.36
N TYR A 172 6.67 15.31 -19.56
CA TYR A 172 6.92 13.94 -19.98
C TYR A 172 8.03 13.30 -19.16
N HIS A 173 7.80 12.07 -18.74
CA HIS A 173 8.82 11.24 -18.09
C HIS A 173 8.98 9.89 -18.79
N ALA A 174 7.87 9.16 -18.97
CA ALA A 174 7.82 7.90 -19.68
C ALA A 174 6.47 7.71 -20.34
N THR A 175 6.41 6.93 -21.42
CA THR A 175 5.17 6.65 -22.14
C THR A 175 4.24 5.79 -21.29
N MET A 176 3.00 6.24 -21.14
CA MET A 176 1.93 5.54 -20.42
C MET A 176 0.95 4.88 -21.42
N PRO A 177 0.29 3.78 -21.03
CA PRO A 177 -0.73 3.13 -21.84
C PRO A 177 -2.04 3.96 -21.87
N THR A 178 -2.10 4.96 -22.74
CA THR A 178 -3.16 5.99 -22.74
C THR A 178 -4.56 5.43 -22.93
N ASP A 179 -4.73 4.38 -23.74
CA ASP A 179 -6.04 3.73 -23.95
C ASP A 179 -6.54 3.08 -22.67
N ALA A 180 -5.67 2.35 -21.97
CA ALA A 180 -6.03 1.71 -20.69
C ALA A 180 -6.25 2.75 -19.57
N LEU A 181 -5.50 3.86 -19.57
CA LEU A 181 -5.74 4.98 -18.64
C LEU A 181 -7.08 5.66 -18.90
N THR A 182 -7.48 5.80 -20.17
CA THR A 182 -8.79 6.33 -20.55
C THR A 182 -9.91 5.43 -20.02
N GLY A 183 -9.80 4.11 -20.23
CA GLY A 183 -10.75 3.13 -19.70
C GLY A 183 -10.80 3.15 -18.17
N PHE A 184 -9.66 3.30 -17.51
CA PHE A 184 -9.63 3.42 -16.05
C PHE A 184 -10.29 4.71 -15.55
N ARG A 185 -10.06 5.85 -16.20
CA ARG A 185 -10.78 7.11 -15.91
C ARG A 185 -12.30 6.92 -16.00
N ASP A 186 -12.76 6.23 -17.03
CA ASP A 186 -14.20 6.01 -17.23
C ASP A 186 -14.76 5.07 -16.15
N ALA A 187 -14.06 4.00 -15.77
CA ALA A 187 -14.43 3.13 -14.65
C ALA A 187 -14.51 3.88 -13.31
N LEU A 188 -13.57 4.81 -13.05
CA LEU A 188 -13.64 5.67 -11.85
C LEU A 188 -14.89 6.56 -11.85
N ARG A 189 -15.26 7.15 -13.00
CA ARG A 189 -16.47 7.97 -13.14
C ARG A 189 -17.74 7.16 -12.97
N GLU A 190 -17.79 5.96 -13.52
CA GLU A 190 -18.91 5.03 -13.33
C GLU A 190 -19.07 4.65 -11.85
N THR A 191 -17.98 4.29 -11.16
CA THR A 191 -18.00 3.98 -9.73
C THR A 191 -18.48 5.19 -8.90
N GLN A 192 -18.00 6.39 -9.23
CA GLN A 192 -18.42 7.61 -8.56
C GLN A 192 -19.93 7.90 -8.79
N ALA A 193 -20.41 7.71 -10.01
CA ALA A 193 -21.82 7.90 -10.35
C ALA A 193 -22.72 6.85 -9.69
N PHE A 194 -22.26 5.61 -9.59
CA PHE A 194 -22.96 4.53 -8.88
C PHE A 194 -23.03 4.77 -7.36
N GLY A 195 -22.00 5.38 -6.80
CA GLY A 195 -21.84 5.66 -5.38
C GLY A 195 -20.92 4.66 -4.67
N PHE A 196 -19.95 5.17 -3.94
CA PHE A 196 -18.94 4.34 -3.25
C PHE A 196 -19.56 3.42 -2.18
N GLU A 197 -20.56 3.89 -1.45
CA GLU A 197 -21.26 3.06 -0.45
C GLU A 197 -22.06 1.94 -1.12
N ALA A 198 -22.79 2.25 -2.21
CA ALA A 198 -23.53 1.24 -2.97
C ALA A 198 -22.60 0.18 -3.61
N ALA A 199 -21.39 0.56 -3.98
CA ALA A 199 -20.41 -0.37 -4.51
C ALA A 199 -19.80 -1.31 -3.45
N ARG A 200 -19.94 -0.96 -2.18
CA ARG A 200 -19.48 -1.75 -1.03
C ARG A 200 -20.50 -2.81 -0.61
N GLU A 201 -21.80 -2.55 -0.78
CA GLU A 201 -22.93 -3.45 -0.45
C GLU A 201 -23.04 -4.63 -1.45
#